data_5be100e9883db05bd631df845d1c1539
#
_entry.id   5be100e9883db05bd631df845d1c1539
#
_cell.length_a   1.000
_cell.length_b   1.000
_cell.length_c   1.000
_cell.angle_alpha   90.00
_cell.angle_beta   90.00
_cell.angle_gamma   90.00
#
_symmetry.space_group_name_H-M   'P 1'
#
loop_
_entity.id
_entity.type
_entity.pdbx_description
1 polymer ?
#
loop_
_entity_poly.entity_id
_entity_poly.type
_entity_poly.pdbx_seq_one_letter_code
_entity_poly.pdbx_strand_id
1 'polypeptide(L)'
;MKTHLLGNQHQWIIESHYEDKEEFDFHWDKKVFPSETREDVSDQTSTYRGKQFNIHPDAYVNEWKFKPHLQEQIDKVGLPIQITDLCALWIIEYKKGGWQKAHRHSDPNVKKLSAVVYLTDADPDPTTFHGGTFAYLYDGEGNTHDLCYKPNRGDLLIFKSTVLHGSYPVRESKKVFVVDYFYEDKYV
;
A
#
# COMPACT_ATOMS: atom_id res chain seq x y z
N MET A 1 -12.97 9.73 3.20
CA MET A 1 -11.89 9.21 4.08
C MET A 1 -12.52 8.37 5.17
N LYS A 2 -12.00 7.19 5.43
CA LYS A 2 -12.41 6.28 6.50
C LYS A 2 -11.17 5.80 7.23
N THR A 3 -11.26 5.58 8.54
CA THR A 3 -10.10 5.22 9.35
C THR A 3 -10.42 4.04 10.24
N HIS A 4 -9.51 3.08 10.30
CA HIS A 4 -9.55 1.93 11.18
C HIS A 4 -8.38 2.05 12.16
N LEU A 5 -8.68 2.37 13.42
CA LEU A 5 -7.69 2.49 14.50
C LEU A 5 -7.97 1.38 15.52
N LEU A 6 -6.97 0.59 15.84
CA LEU A 6 -7.08 -0.48 16.82
C LEU A 6 -5.90 -0.48 17.81
N GLY A 7 -6.18 -0.93 19.04
CA GLY A 7 -5.16 -1.16 20.04
C GLY A 7 -4.32 0.07 20.39
N ASN A 8 -4.91 1.12 20.93
CA ASN A 8 -4.22 2.37 21.33
C ASN A 8 -3.30 2.92 20.22
N GLN A 9 -3.76 2.87 18.96
CA GLN A 9 -3.03 3.29 17.75
C GLN A 9 -1.83 2.39 17.39
N HIS A 10 -1.71 1.19 17.96
CA HIS A 10 -0.64 0.25 17.60
C HIS A 10 -0.73 -0.24 16.17
N GLN A 11 -1.96 -0.43 15.66
CA GLN A 11 -2.21 -0.72 14.25
C GLN A 11 -3.32 0.17 13.70
N TRP A 12 -3.12 0.65 12.47
CA TRP A 12 -4.06 1.57 11.83
C TRP A 12 -4.01 1.45 10.32
N ILE A 13 -5.15 1.70 9.69
CA ILE A 13 -5.33 1.85 8.25
C ILE A 13 -6.17 3.09 8.00
N ILE A 14 -5.78 3.92 7.05
CA ILE A 14 -6.51 5.09 6.56
C ILE A 14 -6.92 4.80 5.12
N GLU A 15 -8.22 4.82 4.84
CA GLU A 15 -8.76 4.81 3.49
C GLU A 15 -8.92 6.26 3.00
N SER A 16 -8.29 6.60 1.91
CA SER A 16 -8.29 7.93 1.32
C SER A 16 -8.32 7.85 -0.20
N HIS A 17 -8.05 8.95 -0.86
CA HIS A 17 -8.01 9.04 -2.32
C HIS A 17 -6.89 9.98 -2.74
N TYR A 18 -6.20 9.67 -3.83
CA TYR A 18 -5.19 10.51 -4.44
C TYR A 18 -5.60 10.87 -5.87
N GLU A 19 -5.85 12.13 -6.13
CA GLU A 19 -6.45 12.57 -7.40
C GLU A 19 -5.46 12.65 -8.56
N ASP A 20 -4.17 12.84 -8.29
CA ASP A 20 -3.14 12.99 -9.33
C ASP A 20 -2.72 11.62 -9.93
N LYS A 21 -3.67 11.00 -10.61
CA LYS A 21 -3.52 9.67 -11.22
C LYS A 21 -2.55 9.68 -12.40
N GLU A 22 -2.49 10.79 -13.14
CA GLU A 22 -1.68 10.92 -14.35
C GLU A 22 -0.20 10.81 -14.05
N GLU A 23 0.20 11.25 -12.85
CA GLU A 23 1.57 11.13 -12.37
C GLU A 23 2.04 9.68 -12.31
N PHE A 24 1.21 8.78 -11.75
CA PHE A 24 1.56 7.37 -11.64
C PHE A 24 1.50 6.65 -12.99
N ASP A 25 0.56 7.00 -13.86
CA ASP A 25 0.47 6.50 -15.22
C ASP A 25 1.74 6.88 -16.02
N PHE A 26 2.25 8.10 -15.84
CA PHE A 26 3.51 8.55 -16.44
C PHE A 26 4.72 7.69 -16.05
N HIS A 27 4.86 7.41 -14.76
CA HIS A 27 5.95 6.54 -14.27
C HIS A 27 5.77 5.11 -14.74
N TRP A 28 4.53 4.63 -14.84
CA TRP A 28 4.21 3.31 -15.35
C TRP A 28 4.55 3.16 -16.83
N ASP A 29 4.08 4.07 -17.66
CA ASP A 29 4.22 3.98 -19.12
C ASP A 29 5.66 4.17 -19.58
N LYS A 30 6.43 4.99 -18.91
CA LYS A 30 7.85 5.17 -19.22
C LYS A 30 8.74 4.04 -18.75
N LYS A 31 8.23 3.10 -17.96
CA LYS A 31 8.99 1.96 -17.39
C LYS A 31 10.35 2.38 -16.85
N VAL A 32 10.36 3.54 -16.19
CA VAL A 32 11.57 4.30 -15.96
C VAL A 32 12.58 3.50 -15.14
N PHE A 33 12.16 2.44 -14.44
CA PHE A 33 13.08 1.76 -13.52
C PHE A 33 12.75 0.29 -13.20
N PRO A 34 12.97 -0.66 -14.08
CA PRO A 34 13.04 -2.04 -13.62
C PRO A 34 14.44 -2.30 -13.03
N SER A 35 14.62 -2.11 -11.74
CA SER A 35 15.82 -2.65 -11.12
C SER A 35 15.78 -4.18 -10.97
N GLU A 36 14.58 -4.74 -10.74
CA GLU A 36 14.34 -6.18 -10.69
C GLU A 36 12.88 -6.52 -11.07
N THR A 37 12.71 -7.46 -11.99
CA THR A 37 11.40 -8.08 -12.25
C THR A 37 11.36 -9.43 -11.55
N ARG A 38 10.35 -9.62 -10.69
CA ARG A 38 10.09 -10.92 -10.06
C ARG A 38 8.84 -11.52 -10.71
N GLU A 39 8.98 -12.66 -11.37
CA GLU A 39 7.89 -13.28 -12.13
C GLU A 39 7.15 -14.36 -11.35
N ASP A 40 7.78 -14.99 -10.35
CA ASP A 40 7.22 -16.12 -9.61
C ASP A 40 7.30 -15.90 -8.09
N VAL A 41 6.33 -16.50 -7.37
CA VAL A 41 6.41 -16.61 -5.91
C VAL A 41 7.45 -17.65 -5.57
N SER A 42 8.61 -17.19 -5.15
CA SER A 42 9.51 -17.99 -4.33
C SER A 42 9.08 -17.83 -2.84
N ASP A 43 9.68 -18.61 -1.94
CA ASP A 43 9.48 -18.42 -0.50
C ASP A 43 9.86 -17.00 -0.02
N GLN A 44 10.60 -16.26 -0.85
CA GLN A 44 11.07 -14.90 -0.59
C GLN A 44 10.16 -13.80 -1.18
N THR A 45 9.17 -14.13 -2.04
CA THR A 45 8.26 -13.14 -2.63
C THR A 45 6.83 -13.36 -2.16
N SER A 46 6.09 -12.27 -1.96
CA SER A 46 4.67 -12.33 -1.58
C SER A 46 3.72 -12.36 -2.78
N THR A 47 4.19 -12.03 -3.99
CA THR A 47 3.37 -11.83 -5.19
C THR A 47 3.37 -13.04 -6.11
N TYR A 48 2.18 -13.49 -6.54
CA TYR A 48 1.97 -14.57 -7.49
C TYR A 48 1.32 -14.06 -8.76
N ARG A 49 1.80 -14.52 -9.94
CA ARG A 49 1.36 -14.05 -11.27
C ARG A 49 1.34 -12.53 -11.39
N GLY A 50 2.37 -11.88 -10.83
CA GLY A 50 2.58 -10.44 -10.91
C GLY A 50 4.03 -10.12 -11.23
N LYS A 51 4.25 -8.94 -11.78
CA LYS A 51 5.59 -8.35 -11.96
C LYS A 51 5.73 -7.18 -10.98
N GLN A 52 6.77 -7.22 -10.18
CA GLN A 52 7.13 -6.11 -9.30
C GLN A 52 8.33 -5.37 -9.90
N PHE A 53 8.22 -4.05 -9.98
CA PHE A 53 9.27 -3.16 -10.46
C PHE A 53 9.67 -2.25 -9.31
N ASN A 54 10.84 -2.47 -8.75
CA ASN A 54 11.39 -1.54 -7.76
C ASN A 54 11.85 -0.26 -8.48
N ILE A 55 11.62 0.87 -7.85
CA ILE A 55 12.00 2.18 -8.36
C ILE A 55 13.09 2.72 -7.42
N HIS A 56 14.18 3.29 -7.99
CA HIS A 56 15.17 3.94 -7.15
C HIS A 56 14.57 5.19 -6.52
N PRO A 57 14.73 5.44 -5.21
CA PRO A 57 14.14 6.60 -4.54
C PRO A 57 14.43 7.93 -5.24
N ASP A 58 15.67 8.16 -5.69
CA ASP A 58 16.08 9.39 -6.39
C ASP A 58 15.36 9.62 -7.73
N ALA A 59 14.72 8.57 -8.24
CA ALA A 59 13.95 8.64 -9.48
C ALA A 59 12.48 9.03 -9.25
N TYR A 60 12.05 9.15 -7.99
CA TYR A 60 10.69 9.58 -7.65
C TYR A 60 10.59 11.12 -7.68
N VAL A 61 10.46 11.68 -8.86
CA VAL A 61 10.47 13.13 -9.08
C VAL A 61 9.31 13.89 -8.45
N ASN A 62 8.23 13.19 -8.07
CA ASN A 62 7.02 13.82 -7.53
C ASN A 62 6.78 13.54 -6.04
N GLU A 63 7.78 13.03 -5.33
CA GLU A 63 7.71 12.84 -3.87
C GLU A 63 7.25 14.12 -3.14
N TRP A 64 7.67 15.30 -3.63
CA TRP A 64 7.34 16.59 -3.07
C TRP A 64 5.84 16.92 -3.05
N LYS A 65 5.03 16.26 -3.89
CA LYS A 65 3.57 16.36 -3.87
C LYS A 65 2.94 15.25 -3.02
N PHE A 66 3.39 14.01 -3.21
CA PHE A 66 2.78 12.83 -2.62
C PHE A 66 3.00 12.75 -1.10
N LYS A 67 4.22 12.97 -0.63
CA LYS A 67 4.54 12.94 0.81
C LYS A 67 3.74 13.96 1.64
N PRO A 68 3.60 15.25 1.24
CA PRO A 68 2.71 16.19 1.93
C PRO A 68 1.25 15.76 1.92
N HIS A 69 0.75 15.19 0.82
CA HIS A 69 -0.61 14.65 0.78
C HIS A 69 -0.81 13.53 1.80
N LEU A 70 0.11 12.57 1.89
CA LEU A 70 0.05 11.51 2.90
C LEU A 70 0.05 12.09 4.32
N GLN A 71 0.92 13.07 4.59
CA GLN A 71 0.99 13.72 5.90
C GLN A 71 -0.33 14.41 6.25
N GLU A 72 -0.94 15.10 5.30
CA GLU A 72 -2.25 15.73 5.49
C GLU A 72 -3.34 14.71 5.86
N GLN A 73 -3.36 13.51 5.21
CA GLN A 73 -4.33 12.47 5.56
C GLN A 73 -4.11 11.92 6.98
N ILE A 74 -2.86 11.75 7.38
CA ILE A 74 -2.46 11.32 8.73
C ILE A 74 -2.87 12.35 9.77
N ASP A 75 -2.65 13.62 9.49
CA ASP A 75 -3.00 14.73 10.40
C ASP A 75 -4.52 14.86 10.58
N LYS A 76 -5.30 14.69 9.50
CA LYS A 76 -6.77 14.69 9.55
C LYS A 76 -7.37 13.63 10.46
N VAL A 77 -6.69 12.52 10.67
CA VAL A 77 -7.15 11.46 11.58
C VAL A 77 -6.52 11.54 12.97
N GLY A 78 -5.69 12.55 13.21
CA GLY A 78 -5.11 12.83 14.53
C GLY A 78 -4.01 11.86 14.97
N LEU A 79 -3.36 11.15 14.03
CA LEU A 79 -2.21 10.33 14.36
C LEU A 79 -0.99 11.23 14.64
N PRO A 80 -0.35 11.11 15.83
CA PRO A 80 0.74 12.00 16.23
C PRO A 80 2.09 11.58 15.61
N ILE A 81 2.14 11.41 14.29
CA ILE A 81 3.35 10.97 13.57
C ILE A 81 3.72 11.95 12.47
N GLN A 82 5.02 12.07 12.20
CA GLN A 82 5.60 12.85 11.12
C GLN A 82 6.32 11.95 10.15
N ILE A 83 5.95 11.99 8.87
CA ILE A 83 6.66 11.27 7.81
C ILE A 83 8.05 11.88 7.62
N THR A 84 9.09 11.04 7.63
CA THR A 84 10.49 11.47 7.44
C THR A 84 11.02 11.05 6.09
N ASP A 85 11.77 9.98 5.97
CA ASP A 85 12.50 9.63 4.77
C ASP A 85 11.77 8.56 3.95
N LEU A 86 11.93 8.66 2.62
CA LEU A 86 11.53 7.62 1.70
C LEU A 86 12.39 6.37 1.92
N CYS A 87 11.73 5.24 2.19
CA CYS A 87 12.40 3.96 2.43
C CYS A 87 12.51 3.12 1.16
N ALA A 88 11.38 2.95 0.48
CA ALA A 88 11.30 2.13 -0.72
C ALA A 88 10.05 2.49 -1.53
N LEU A 89 10.10 2.25 -2.83
CA LEU A 89 8.91 2.34 -3.67
C LEU A 89 8.98 1.33 -4.81
N TRP A 90 7.81 0.86 -5.20
CA TRP A 90 7.68 -0.11 -6.28
C TRP A 90 6.28 -0.09 -6.91
N ILE A 91 6.21 -0.65 -8.10
CA ILE A 91 4.96 -0.88 -8.84
C ILE A 91 4.73 -2.38 -8.94
N ILE A 92 3.48 -2.82 -8.80
CA ILE A 92 3.11 -4.21 -9.06
C ILE A 92 2.05 -4.24 -10.15
N GLU A 93 2.29 -5.06 -11.16
CA GLU A 93 1.33 -5.44 -12.19
C GLU A 93 0.93 -6.90 -12.01
N TYR A 94 -0.32 -7.15 -11.64
CA TYR A 94 -0.89 -8.49 -11.56
C TYR A 94 -1.54 -8.85 -12.89
N LYS A 95 -1.31 -10.08 -13.33
CA LYS A 95 -2.05 -10.70 -14.43
C LYS A 95 -3.26 -11.43 -13.87
N LYS A 96 -4.17 -11.86 -14.75
CA LYS A 96 -5.34 -12.69 -14.40
C LYS A 96 -4.99 -13.84 -13.46
N GLY A 97 -5.70 -13.94 -12.36
CA GLY A 97 -5.46 -14.92 -11.29
C GLY A 97 -4.26 -14.57 -10.40
N GLY A 98 -3.61 -13.44 -10.61
CA GLY A 98 -2.53 -12.96 -9.76
C GLY A 98 -3.05 -12.54 -8.39
N TRP A 99 -2.27 -12.76 -7.34
CA TRP A 99 -2.61 -12.43 -5.97
C TRP A 99 -1.35 -12.21 -5.14
N GLN A 100 -1.54 -11.75 -3.90
CA GLN A 100 -0.43 -11.56 -2.98
C GLN A 100 -0.75 -12.22 -1.64
N LYS A 101 0.14 -13.08 -1.16
CA LYS A 101 0.00 -13.72 0.15
C LYS A 101 0.08 -12.68 1.27
N ALA A 102 -0.49 -13.01 2.44
CA ALA A 102 -0.36 -12.18 3.62
C ALA A 102 1.12 -11.97 3.98
N HIS A 103 1.50 -10.69 4.12
CA HIS A 103 2.88 -10.27 4.43
C HIS A 103 2.89 -8.93 5.19
N ARG A 104 4.05 -8.54 5.66
CA ARG A 104 4.33 -7.24 6.29
C ARG A 104 5.52 -6.60 5.59
N HIS A 105 5.63 -5.28 5.64
CA HIS A 105 6.75 -4.55 5.05
C HIS A 105 7.87 -4.25 6.07
N SER A 106 7.65 -4.45 7.35
CA SER A 106 8.65 -4.20 8.38
C SER A 106 8.51 -5.08 9.61
N ASP A 107 9.61 -5.17 10.36
CA ASP A 107 9.64 -5.65 11.73
C ASP A 107 8.83 -4.69 12.63
N PRO A 108 8.17 -5.19 13.71
CA PRO A 108 7.42 -4.37 14.65
C PRO A 108 8.17 -3.20 15.29
N ASN A 109 9.50 -3.32 15.41
CA ASN A 109 10.34 -2.27 16.02
C ASN A 109 10.71 -1.14 15.07
N VAL A 110 10.38 -1.25 13.78
CA VAL A 110 10.69 -0.23 12.79
C VAL A 110 9.48 0.69 12.61
N LYS A 111 9.64 1.98 12.84
CA LYS A 111 8.63 3.01 12.61
C LYS A 111 8.53 3.31 11.12
N LYS A 112 7.71 2.51 10.42
CA LYS A 112 7.51 2.60 8.98
C LYS A 112 6.02 2.52 8.63
N LEU A 113 5.60 3.30 7.66
CA LEU A 113 4.28 3.24 7.05
C LEU A 113 4.39 2.86 5.58
N SER A 114 3.32 2.29 5.07
CA SER A 114 3.14 1.96 3.66
C SER A 114 1.94 2.70 3.11
N ALA A 115 2.07 3.20 1.89
CA ALA A 115 0.98 3.80 1.12
C ALA A 115 0.81 3.02 -0.20
N VAL A 116 -0.43 2.61 -0.49
CA VAL A 116 -0.79 1.87 -1.70
C VAL A 116 -1.80 2.67 -2.49
N VAL A 117 -1.41 3.11 -3.69
CA VAL A 117 -2.31 3.76 -4.64
C VAL A 117 -2.78 2.72 -5.66
N TYR A 118 -4.09 2.61 -5.83
CA TYR A 118 -4.69 1.70 -6.80
C TYR A 118 -4.83 2.39 -8.16
N LEU A 119 -4.15 1.84 -9.17
CA LEU A 119 -4.13 2.40 -10.53
C LEU A 119 -5.19 1.77 -11.44
N THR A 120 -5.91 0.76 -10.93
CA THR A 120 -7.03 0.08 -11.60
C THR A 120 -8.14 -0.20 -10.60
N ASP A 121 -9.36 -0.31 -11.09
CA ASP A 121 -10.52 -0.72 -10.29
C ASP A 121 -10.41 -2.22 -9.92
N ALA A 122 -10.96 -2.57 -8.75
CA ALA A 122 -11.26 -3.97 -8.43
C ALA A 122 -12.44 -4.46 -9.27
N ASP A 123 -12.69 -5.78 -9.25
CA ASP A 123 -13.86 -6.37 -9.91
C ASP A 123 -15.16 -5.70 -9.38
N PRO A 124 -16.01 -5.15 -10.25
CA PRO A 124 -17.25 -4.49 -9.83
C PRO A 124 -18.29 -5.43 -9.21
N ASP A 125 -18.16 -6.76 -9.39
CA ASP A 125 -19.10 -7.74 -8.85
C ASP A 125 -19.13 -7.66 -7.31
N PRO A 126 -20.24 -7.25 -6.68
CA PRO A 126 -20.32 -7.05 -5.24
C PRO A 126 -20.23 -8.37 -4.43
N THR A 127 -20.38 -9.52 -5.09
CA THR A 127 -20.33 -10.84 -4.46
C THR A 127 -18.92 -11.39 -4.33
N THR A 128 -17.92 -10.74 -4.91
CA THR A 128 -16.51 -11.17 -4.90
C THR A 128 -15.60 -10.07 -4.37
N PHE A 129 -14.41 -10.45 -3.94
CA PHE A 129 -13.31 -9.55 -3.58
C PHE A 129 -12.16 -9.57 -4.59
N HIS A 130 -12.40 -10.03 -5.81
CA HIS A 130 -11.38 -10.08 -6.84
C HIS A 130 -10.72 -8.71 -7.06
N GLY A 131 -9.39 -8.70 -7.04
CA GLY A 131 -8.60 -7.47 -7.14
C GLY A 131 -8.59 -6.59 -5.88
N GLY A 132 -9.33 -6.97 -4.84
CA GLY A 132 -9.34 -6.28 -3.56
C GLY A 132 -8.11 -6.56 -2.71
N THR A 133 -8.05 -5.90 -1.57
CA THR A 133 -7.02 -6.06 -0.54
C THR A 133 -7.67 -6.57 0.74
N PHE A 134 -7.03 -7.52 1.41
CA PHE A 134 -7.38 -7.90 2.77
C PHE A 134 -6.28 -7.44 3.73
N ALA A 135 -6.68 -7.13 4.96
CA ALA A 135 -5.75 -6.80 6.03
C ALA A 135 -6.27 -7.33 7.38
N TYR A 136 -5.34 -7.62 8.27
CA TYR A 136 -5.61 -8.09 9.63
C TYR A 136 -5.03 -7.09 10.62
N LEU A 137 -5.90 -6.47 11.41
CA LEU A 137 -5.53 -5.54 12.46
C LEU A 137 -5.62 -6.24 13.80
N TYR A 138 -4.57 -6.14 14.61
CA TYR A 138 -4.50 -6.70 15.97
C TYR A 138 -4.72 -5.59 16.99
N ASP A 139 -5.61 -5.81 17.95
CA ASP A 139 -5.94 -4.83 18.99
C ASP A 139 -4.94 -4.77 20.17
N GLY A 140 -3.98 -5.66 20.20
CA GLY A 140 -3.01 -5.79 21.31
C GLY A 140 -3.50 -6.70 22.45
N GLU A 141 -4.77 -7.09 22.46
CA GLU A 141 -5.39 -8.02 23.43
C GLU A 141 -5.51 -9.44 22.86
N GLY A 142 -5.08 -9.64 21.61
CA GLY A 142 -5.10 -10.92 20.90
C GLY A 142 -6.30 -11.08 19.95
N ASN A 143 -7.19 -10.09 19.84
CA ASN A 143 -8.27 -10.13 18.87
C ASN A 143 -7.77 -9.61 17.51
N THR A 144 -8.36 -10.16 16.45
CA THR A 144 -8.08 -9.79 15.07
C THR A 144 -9.32 -9.19 14.43
N HIS A 145 -9.16 -8.07 13.75
CA HIS A 145 -10.21 -7.44 12.97
C HIS A 145 -9.84 -7.52 11.49
N ASP A 146 -10.68 -8.16 10.73
CA ASP A 146 -10.48 -8.38 9.30
C ASP A 146 -11.03 -7.20 8.52
N LEU A 147 -10.22 -6.66 7.64
CA LEU A 147 -10.61 -5.66 6.65
C LEU A 147 -10.54 -6.27 5.27
N CYS A 148 -11.63 -6.18 4.52
CA CYS A 148 -11.69 -6.49 3.10
C CYS A 148 -11.99 -5.18 2.35
N TYR A 149 -11.06 -4.71 1.57
CA TYR A 149 -11.15 -3.46 0.84
C TYR A 149 -11.22 -3.72 -0.66
N LYS A 150 -12.17 -3.08 -1.31
CA LYS A 150 -12.43 -3.19 -2.73
C LYS A 150 -12.18 -1.83 -3.38
N PRO A 151 -10.97 -1.60 -3.92
CA PRO A 151 -10.59 -0.28 -4.40
C PRO A 151 -11.16 0.07 -5.74
N ASN A 152 -11.36 1.37 -5.94
CA ASN A 152 -11.46 1.99 -7.26
C ASN A 152 -10.11 2.62 -7.63
N ARG A 153 -9.92 2.88 -8.93
CA ARG A 153 -8.76 3.63 -9.39
C ARG A 153 -8.65 4.99 -8.68
N GLY A 154 -7.48 5.30 -8.17
CA GLY A 154 -7.17 6.50 -7.40
C GLY A 154 -7.38 6.34 -5.90
N ASP A 155 -7.97 5.24 -5.43
CA ASP A 155 -8.03 4.98 -4.00
C ASP A 155 -6.64 4.77 -3.42
N LEU A 156 -6.49 5.18 -2.17
CA LEU A 156 -5.25 5.18 -1.42
C LEU A 156 -5.48 4.52 -0.06
N LEU A 157 -4.70 3.50 0.25
CA LEU A 157 -4.58 2.96 1.59
C LEU A 157 -3.25 3.40 2.20
N ILE A 158 -3.29 3.99 3.40
CA ILE A 158 -2.10 4.30 4.20
C ILE A 158 -2.19 3.47 5.47
N PHE A 159 -1.13 2.74 5.81
CA PHE A 159 -1.15 1.88 6.98
C PHE A 159 0.25 1.70 7.59
N LYS A 160 0.28 1.34 8.87
CA LYS A 160 1.52 0.96 9.53
C LYS A 160 2.10 -0.28 8.86
N SER A 161 3.35 -0.27 8.47
CA SER A 161 4.00 -1.36 7.70
C SER A 161 4.04 -2.72 8.42
N THR A 162 3.65 -2.75 9.69
CA THR A 162 3.48 -4.00 10.48
C THR A 162 2.11 -4.65 10.28
N VAL A 163 1.17 -3.99 9.62
CA VAL A 163 -0.15 -4.56 9.31
C VAL A 163 0.02 -5.74 8.36
N LEU A 164 -0.50 -6.89 8.76
CA LEU A 164 -0.53 -8.08 7.92
C LEU A 164 -1.59 -7.91 6.84
N HIS A 165 -1.19 -7.92 5.58
CA HIS A 165 -2.09 -7.66 4.45
C HIS A 165 -1.69 -8.45 3.21
N GLY A 166 -2.59 -8.49 2.24
CA GLY A 166 -2.36 -9.12 0.95
C GLY A 166 -3.42 -8.74 -0.07
N SER A 167 -3.38 -9.35 -1.26
CA SER A 167 -4.32 -9.08 -2.34
C SER A 167 -5.06 -10.34 -2.76
N TYR A 168 -6.39 -10.22 -2.89
CA TYR A 168 -7.21 -11.27 -3.48
C TYR A 168 -6.87 -11.50 -4.96
N PRO A 169 -7.14 -12.70 -5.50
CA PRO A 169 -6.93 -12.98 -6.92
C PRO A 169 -7.58 -11.95 -7.82
N VAL A 170 -6.87 -11.59 -8.87
CA VAL A 170 -7.32 -10.59 -9.85
C VAL A 170 -8.09 -11.28 -10.98
N ARG A 171 -9.22 -10.73 -11.40
CA ARG A 171 -10.03 -11.30 -12.46
C ARG A 171 -9.43 -11.05 -13.85
N GLU A 172 -8.94 -9.85 -14.10
CA GLU A 172 -8.33 -9.47 -15.38
C GLU A 172 -6.89 -8.99 -15.19
N SER A 173 -6.72 -7.78 -14.70
CA SER A 173 -5.42 -7.20 -14.35
C SER A 173 -5.57 -6.22 -13.20
N LYS A 174 -4.48 -5.97 -12.48
CA LYS A 174 -4.44 -4.96 -11.42
C LYS A 174 -3.07 -4.29 -11.42
N LYS A 175 -3.08 -2.99 -11.24
CA LYS A 175 -1.87 -2.18 -11.08
C LYS A 175 -1.93 -1.43 -9.76
N VAL A 176 -0.84 -1.45 -9.02
CA VAL A 176 -0.70 -0.68 -7.78
C VAL A 176 0.67 -0.02 -7.73
N PHE A 177 0.70 1.17 -7.15
CA PHE A 177 1.93 1.86 -6.77
C PHE A 177 2.05 1.81 -5.27
N VAL A 178 3.21 1.42 -4.76
CA VAL A 178 3.47 1.25 -3.33
C VAL A 178 4.68 2.05 -2.92
N VAL A 179 4.55 2.77 -1.81
CA VAL A 179 5.61 3.57 -1.22
C VAL A 179 5.70 3.28 0.26
N ASP A 180 6.89 3.07 0.76
CA ASP A 180 7.20 2.97 2.18
C ASP A 180 7.97 4.21 2.65
N TYR A 181 7.55 4.78 3.77
CA TYR A 181 8.23 5.87 4.44
C TYR A 181 8.57 5.51 5.89
N PHE A 182 9.67 6.04 6.38
CA PHE A 182 9.92 6.13 7.82
C PHE A 182 9.07 7.25 8.42
N TYR A 183 8.78 7.16 9.72
CA TYR A 183 8.11 8.20 10.48
C TYR A 183 8.65 8.30 11.90
N GLU A 184 8.41 9.44 12.52
CA GLU A 184 8.73 9.71 13.93
C GLU A 184 7.45 10.16 14.66
N ASP A 185 7.44 10.01 15.99
CA ASP A 185 6.36 10.54 16.82
C ASP A 185 6.53 12.06 16.96
N LYS A 186 5.45 12.83 16.79
CA LYS A 186 5.49 14.31 16.84
C LYS A 186 5.78 14.91 18.22
N TYR A 187 5.62 14.12 19.29
CA TYR A 187 5.60 14.63 20.68
C TYR A 187 6.51 13.82 21.62
N VAL A 188 7.63 13.33 21.11
CA VAL A 188 8.66 12.69 21.95
C VAL A 188 9.83 13.62 22.16
#